data_af77e9096b030b7c3569d4b3796c352e
#
_entry.id   af77e9096b030b7c3569d4b3796c352e
#
_cell.length_a   1.000
_cell.length_b   1.000
_cell.length_c   1.000
_cell.angle_alpha   90.00
_cell.angle_beta   90.00
_cell.angle_gamma   90.00
#
_symmetry.space_group_name_H-M   'P 1'
#
loop_
_entity.id
_entity.type
_entity.pdbx_description
1 polymer ?
#
loop_
_entity_poly.entity_id
_entity_poly.type
_entity_poly.pdbx_seq_one_letter_code
_entity_poly.pdbx_strand_id
1 'polypeptide(L)'
;TNLTDILSKVKNNRVQFLIGPVYPSHFDEVSSFCRSNGIRMIVPFSSKAKQVNVNRYVYLLNTPAEYEKILAADLFLKTFKGKSVLFLHTNKADQPDFTQYLRQRLLVQGATVVDANEDATIAQLKTALNNKRHIIVVPDASDVSALQNVFSKLSEVRQAMPKTELSLIGYSSWLNQSDRYEGELFLNDTYIFTPSYYEP
;
A
#
# COMPACT_ATOMS: atom_id res chain seq x y z
N THR A 1 6.58 33.78 -10.68
CA THR A 1 7.14 34.18 -9.36
C THR A 1 8.17 33.12 -8.99
N ASN A 2 9.40 33.53 -8.76
CA ASN A 2 10.48 32.62 -8.42
C ASN A 2 10.35 32.18 -6.94
N LEU A 3 10.71 30.93 -6.61
CA LEU A 3 10.68 30.40 -5.24
C LEU A 3 11.48 31.27 -4.27
N THR A 4 12.64 31.75 -4.68
CA THR A 4 13.49 32.65 -3.89
C THR A 4 12.77 33.93 -3.48
N ASP A 5 11.97 34.55 -4.36
CA ASP A 5 11.17 35.74 -4.06
C ASP A 5 10.10 35.46 -3.03
N ILE A 6 9.47 34.28 -3.12
CA ILE A 6 8.45 33.83 -2.15
C ILE A 6 9.09 33.67 -0.78
N LEU A 7 10.20 32.95 -0.70
CA LEU A 7 10.90 32.70 0.56
C LEU A 7 11.42 34.00 1.21
N SER A 8 11.87 34.96 0.40
CA SER A 8 12.25 36.30 0.89
C SER A 8 11.07 37.04 1.53
N LYS A 9 9.89 36.97 0.90
CA LYS A 9 8.65 37.55 1.47
C LYS A 9 8.24 36.85 2.78
N VAL A 10 8.35 35.52 2.84
CA VAL A 10 8.09 34.73 4.05
C VAL A 10 8.95 35.19 5.21
N LYS A 11 10.26 35.39 4.97
CA LYS A 11 11.21 35.89 5.97
C LYS A 11 10.86 37.31 6.44
N ASN A 12 10.60 38.22 5.50
CA ASN A 12 10.33 39.61 5.80
C ASN A 12 9.03 39.81 6.60
N ASN A 13 8.05 38.93 6.40
CA ASN A 13 6.75 38.98 7.11
C ASN A 13 6.76 38.19 8.44
N ARG A 14 7.90 37.72 8.91
CA ARG A 14 8.06 36.95 10.17
C ARG A 14 7.08 35.78 10.30
N VAL A 15 6.89 35.06 9.21
CA VAL A 15 6.00 33.88 9.16
C VAL A 15 6.53 32.79 10.08
N GLN A 16 5.68 32.19 10.88
CA GLN A 16 6.03 31.10 11.80
C GLN A 16 5.70 29.71 11.25
N PHE A 17 4.70 29.64 10.37
CA PHE A 17 4.23 28.41 9.74
C PHE A 17 4.17 28.59 8.22
N LEU A 18 4.63 27.59 7.50
CA LEU A 18 4.53 27.49 6.05
C LEU A 18 3.78 26.22 5.69
N ILE A 19 2.69 26.35 4.94
CA ILE A 19 1.92 25.20 4.43
C ILE A 19 2.35 24.96 2.98
N GLY A 20 2.90 23.80 2.70
CA GLY A 20 3.50 23.43 1.42
C GLY A 20 4.94 22.96 1.60
N PRO A 21 5.72 22.91 0.50
CA PRO A 21 5.34 23.18 -0.88
C PRO A 21 4.45 22.06 -1.46
N VAL A 22 3.76 22.37 -2.56
CA VAL A 22 2.93 21.39 -3.29
C VAL A 22 3.82 20.49 -4.17
N TYR A 23 4.87 21.07 -4.75
CA TYR A 23 5.76 20.36 -5.67
C TYR A 23 6.94 19.71 -4.93
N PRO A 24 7.14 18.38 -5.08
CA PRO A 24 8.24 17.67 -4.43
C PRO A 24 9.62 18.20 -4.75
N SER A 25 9.85 18.76 -5.94
CA SER A 25 11.11 19.39 -6.36
C SER A 25 11.54 20.56 -5.47
N HIS A 26 10.62 21.16 -4.72
CA HIS A 26 10.92 22.29 -3.84
C HIS A 26 11.12 21.87 -2.37
N PHE A 27 10.94 20.59 -2.02
CA PHE A 27 10.99 20.14 -0.62
C PHE A 27 12.33 20.42 0.05
N ASP A 28 13.45 20.14 -0.62
CA ASP A 28 14.78 20.30 -0.03
C ASP A 28 15.09 21.78 0.25
N GLU A 29 14.84 22.65 -0.72
CA GLU A 29 15.10 24.09 -0.61
C GLU A 29 14.24 24.73 0.47
N VAL A 30 12.91 24.47 0.45
CA VAL A 30 11.97 25.03 1.43
C VAL A 30 12.23 24.48 2.83
N SER A 31 12.53 23.19 2.94
CA SER A 31 12.88 22.55 4.21
C SER A 31 14.13 23.17 4.85
N SER A 32 15.16 23.38 4.04
CA SER A 32 16.42 24.01 4.47
C SER A 32 16.20 25.47 4.91
N PHE A 33 15.42 26.22 4.15
CA PHE A 33 15.03 27.57 4.49
C PHE A 33 14.24 27.63 5.83
N CYS A 34 13.27 26.75 6.01
CA CYS A 34 12.46 26.67 7.22
C CYS A 34 13.34 26.35 8.44
N ARG A 35 14.27 25.39 8.31
CA ARG A 35 15.22 25.07 9.38
C ARG A 35 16.10 26.25 9.76
N SER A 36 16.64 26.97 8.77
CA SER A 36 17.55 28.10 9.00
C SER A 36 16.85 29.32 9.62
N ASN A 37 15.53 29.46 9.43
CA ASN A 37 14.76 30.59 9.94
C ASN A 37 13.81 30.24 11.10
N GLY A 38 13.86 28.99 11.61
CA GLY A 38 12.99 28.54 12.71
C GLY A 38 11.51 28.46 12.35
N ILE A 39 11.17 28.30 11.06
CA ILE A 39 9.81 28.25 10.55
C ILE A 39 9.33 26.80 10.49
N ARG A 40 8.13 26.51 10.95
CA ARG A 40 7.53 25.17 10.83
C ARG A 40 6.90 24.99 9.46
N MET A 41 7.31 23.92 8.75
CA MET A 41 6.80 23.55 7.43
C MET A 41 5.80 22.40 7.58
N ILE A 42 4.57 22.61 7.16
CA ILE A 42 3.50 21.60 7.16
C ILE A 42 3.28 21.15 5.72
N VAL A 43 3.43 19.86 5.45
CA VAL A 43 3.24 19.26 4.12
C VAL A 43 1.95 18.44 4.11
N PRO A 44 0.83 18.98 3.58
CA PRO A 44 -0.48 18.33 3.68
C PRO A 44 -0.74 17.29 2.59
N PHE A 45 -0.06 17.39 1.42
CA PHE A 45 -0.46 16.64 0.22
C PHE A 45 0.57 15.60 -0.25
N SER A 46 1.61 15.32 0.54
CA SER A 46 2.63 14.35 0.14
C SER A 46 3.03 13.45 1.30
N SER A 47 3.10 12.16 1.02
CA SER A 47 3.71 11.17 1.90
C SER A 47 5.21 10.94 1.61
N LYS A 48 5.77 11.64 0.60
CA LYS A 48 7.12 11.40 0.05
C LYS A 48 8.19 12.36 0.57
N ALA A 49 7.85 13.31 1.44
CA ALA A 49 8.81 14.29 1.95
C ALA A 49 9.74 13.67 3.00
N LYS A 50 10.86 13.09 2.54
CA LYS A 50 11.89 12.42 3.39
C LYS A 50 12.54 13.37 4.41
N GLN A 51 12.43 14.67 4.21
CA GLN A 51 12.95 15.72 5.09
C GLN A 51 12.38 15.64 6.51
N VAL A 52 11.20 15.04 6.70
CA VAL A 52 10.60 14.84 8.03
C VAL A 52 11.50 14.03 8.96
N ASN A 53 12.28 13.10 8.42
CA ASN A 53 13.16 12.22 9.20
C ASN A 53 14.44 12.92 9.69
N VAL A 54 14.81 14.05 9.08
CA VAL A 54 16.09 14.74 9.34
C VAL A 54 15.94 16.22 9.72
N ASN A 55 14.73 16.76 9.64
CA ASN A 55 14.43 18.16 9.92
C ASN A 55 13.24 18.31 10.86
N ARG A 56 13.52 18.64 12.13
CA ARG A 56 12.49 18.82 13.17
C ARG A 56 11.46 19.93 12.89
N TYR A 57 11.69 20.75 11.88
CA TYR A 57 10.75 21.81 11.48
C TYR A 57 9.78 21.35 10.39
N VAL A 58 9.90 20.10 9.89
CA VAL A 58 9.01 19.54 8.87
C VAL A 58 7.99 18.61 9.51
N TYR A 59 6.74 18.82 9.19
CA TYR A 59 5.59 18.03 9.66
C TYR A 59 4.81 17.54 8.45
N LEU A 60 4.59 16.22 8.36
CA LEU A 60 3.70 15.61 7.37
C LEU A 60 2.32 15.40 7.99
N LEU A 61 1.27 15.72 7.26
CA LEU A 61 -0.10 15.35 7.65
C LEU A 61 -0.48 13.95 7.17
N ASN A 62 0.07 13.53 6.03
CA ASN A 62 -0.14 12.17 5.53
C ASN A 62 0.91 11.23 6.11
N THR A 63 0.50 10.01 6.40
CA THR A 63 1.44 8.95 6.82
C THR A 63 2.44 8.70 5.69
N PRO A 64 3.76 8.72 5.96
CA PRO A 64 4.75 8.33 4.96
C PRO A 64 4.52 6.91 4.46
N ALA A 65 4.62 6.69 3.15
CA ALA A 65 4.37 5.39 2.52
C ALA A 65 5.22 4.25 3.12
N GLU A 66 6.39 4.57 3.64
CA GLU A 66 7.26 3.62 4.34
C GLU A 66 6.62 3.09 5.63
N TYR A 67 5.96 3.96 6.41
CA TYR A 67 5.23 3.55 7.61
C TYR A 67 3.93 2.82 7.27
N GLU A 68 3.23 3.22 6.21
CA GLU A 68 2.03 2.52 5.73
C GLU A 68 2.34 1.05 5.44
N LYS A 69 3.42 0.78 4.73
CA LYS A 69 3.89 -0.57 4.42
C LYS A 69 4.13 -1.41 5.68
N ILE A 70 4.81 -0.82 6.67
CA ILE A 70 5.12 -1.49 7.94
C ILE A 70 3.84 -1.80 8.71
N LEU A 71 2.97 -0.79 8.86
CA LEU A 71 1.71 -0.95 9.61
C LEU A 71 0.76 -1.93 8.93
N ALA A 72 0.65 -1.89 7.61
CA ALA A 72 -0.14 -2.83 6.84
C ALA A 72 0.36 -4.27 7.02
N ALA A 73 1.69 -4.48 6.98
CA ALA A 73 2.27 -5.80 7.22
C ALA A 73 2.06 -6.29 8.66
N ASP A 74 2.22 -5.42 9.66
CA ASP A 74 1.99 -5.77 11.06
C ASP A 74 0.52 -6.14 11.32
N LEU A 75 -0.40 -5.38 10.76
CA LEU A 75 -1.83 -5.67 10.84
C LEU A 75 -2.17 -6.99 10.13
N PHE A 76 -1.59 -7.23 8.95
CA PHE A 76 -1.74 -8.49 8.22
C PHE A 76 -1.29 -9.68 9.08
N LEU A 77 -0.08 -9.63 9.62
CA LEU A 77 0.48 -10.71 10.44
C LEU A 77 -0.35 -10.99 11.69
N LYS A 78 -0.98 -9.98 12.27
CA LYS A 78 -1.89 -10.12 13.40
C LYS A 78 -3.21 -10.75 13.01
N THR A 79 -3.82 -10.24 11.91
CA THR A 79 -5.16 -10.65 11.45
C THR A 79 -5.16 -12.08 10.89
N PHE A 80 -4.13 -12.43 10.12
CA PHE A 80 -4.06 -13.71 9.39
C PHE A 80 -3.04 -14.69 9.97
N LYS A 81 -2.79 -14.60 11.27
CA LYS A 81 -1.84 -15.49 11.95
C LYS A 81 -2.18 -16.96 11.70
N GLY A 82 -1.18 -17.73 11.23
CA GLY A 82 -1.31 -19.18 11.00
C GLY A 82 -2.05 -19.56 9.72
N LYS A 83 -2.46 -18.58 8.89
CA LYS A 83 -3.05 -18.84 7.57
C LYS A 83 -1.97 -19.06 6.52
N SER A 84 -2.32 -19.75 5.44
CA SER A 84 -1.45 -19.89 4.26
C SER A 84 -1.60 -18.67 3.36
N VAL A 85 -0.51 -18.20 2.79
CA VAL A 85 -0.48 -17.00 1.95
C VAL A 85 -0.05 -17.38 0.54
N LEU A 86 -0.84 -16.97 -0.45
CA LEU A 86 -0.53 -17.05 -1.87
C LEU A 86 -0.18 -15.67 -2.38
N PHE A 87 1.07 -15.44 -2.77
CA PHE A 87 1.45 -14.26 -3.55
C PHE A 87 1.13 -14.54 -5.02
N LEU A 88 0.23 -13.73 -5.57
CA LEU A 88 -0.19 -13.82 -6.97
C LEU A 88 0.55 -12.76 -7.79
N HIS A 89 1.52 -13.22 -8.58
CA HIS A 89 2.31 -12.35 -9.44
C HIS A 89 1.55 -12.07 -10.73
N THR A 90 1.33 -10.82 -11.00
CA THR A 90 0.61 -10.32 -12.17
C THR A 90 1.57 -9.74 -13.20
N ASN A 91 1.16 -9.68 -14.46
CA ASN A 91 1.94 -9.01 -15.52
C ASN A 91 2.01 -7.48 -15.34
N LYS A 92 1.33 -6.93 -14.34
CA LYS A 92 1.24 -5.50 -14.02
C LYS A 92 1.67 -5.19 -12.59
N ALA A 93 2.65 -5.94 -12.09
CA ALA A 93 3.19 -5.75 -10.75
C ALA A 93 3.66 -4.29 -10.52
N ASP A 94 3.09 -3.62 -9.53
CA ASP A 94 3.42 -2.25 -9.13
C ASP A 94 3.62 -2.10 -7.61
N GLN A 95 3.47 -3.21 -6.85
CA GLN A 95 3.62 -3.26 -5.39
C GLN A 95 4.74 -4.22 -4.92
N PRO A 96 5.88 -4.31 -5.62
CA PRO A 96 6.93 -5.26 -5.28
C PRO A 96 7.51 -5.02 -3.87
N ASP A 97 7.63 -3.75 -3.45
CA ASP A 97 8.19 -3.40 -2.14
C ASP A 97 7.32 -3.89 -0.98
N PHE A 98 6.00 -3.77 -1.08
CA PHE A 98 5.08 -4.26 -0.05
C PHE A 98 5.04 -5.78 0.00
N THR A 99 4.84 -6.42 -1.15
CA THR A 99 4.74 -7.89 -1.23
C THR A 99 6.03 -8.56 -0.79
N GLN A 100 7.18 -8.04 -1.21
CA GLN A 100 8.49 -8.55 -0.80
C GLN A 100 8.72 -8.38 0.71
N TYR A 101 8.39 -7.20 1.27
CA TYR A 101 8.51 -6.95 2.70
C TYR A 101 7.60 -7.87 3.52
N LEU A 102 6.33 -8.01 3.14
CA LEU A 102 5.38 -8.89 3.80
C LEU A 102 5.84 -10.36 3.72
N ARG A 103 6.31 -10.80 2.55
CA ARG A 103 6.81 -12.15 2.34
C ARG A 103 7.97 -12.49 3.26
N GLN A 104 8.94 -11.60 3.40
CA GLN A 104 10.07 -11.78 4.32
C GLN A 104 9.60 -11.93 5.77
N ARG A 105 8.67 -11.08 6.21
CA ARG A 105 8.11 -11.12 7.55
C ARG A 105 7.36 -12.43 7.83
N LEU A 106 6.59 -12.93 6.87
CA LEU A 106 5.87 -14.20 6.95
C LEU A 106 6.83 -15.39 7.08
N LEU A 107 7.88 -15.43 6.27
CA LEU A 107 8.89 -16.50 6.32
C LEU A 107 9.61 -16.55 7.67
N VAL A 108 9.96 -15.39 8.25
CA VAL A 108 10.56 -15.31 9.59
C VAL A 108 9.62 -15.87 10.66
N GLN A 109 8.31 -15.76 10.47
CA GLN A 109 7.30 -16.34 11.38
C GLN A 109 6.97 -17.82 11.11
N GLY A 110 7.61 -18.45 10.13
CA GLY A 110 7.36 -19.84 9.74
C GLY A 110 6.01 -20.05 9.05
N ALA A 111 5.44 -19.01 8.45
CA ALA A 111 4.18 -19.11 7.73
C ALA A 111 4.34 -19.93 6.44
N THR A 112 3.28 -20.61 6.02
CA THR A 112 3.23 -21.26 4.70
C THR A 112 3.02 -20.20 3.63
N VAL A 113 4.02 -19.99 2.78
CA VAL A 113 4.01 -19.05 1.66
C VAL A 113 4.13 -19.80 0.36
N VAL A 114 3.27 -19.47 -0.59
CA VAL A 114 3.25 -19.99 -1.97
C VAL A 114 3.33 -18.80 -2.91
N ASP A 115 4.12 -18.94 -3.97
CA ASP A 115 4.21 -17.96 -5.05
C ASP A 115 3.62 -18.60 -6.33
N ALA A 116 2.78 -17.85 -7.06
CA ALA A 116 2.25 -18.28 -8.35
C ALA A 116 2.03 -17.07 -9.27
N ASN A 117 2.19 -17.29 -10.57
CA ASN A 117 1.86 -16.30 -11.58
C ASN A 117 0.37 -16.34 -11.92
N GLU A 118 -0.17 -15.27 -12.47
CA GLU A 118 -1.58 -15.19 -12.88
C GLU A 118 -1.95 -16.21 -13.98
N ASP A 119 -0.99 -16.67 -14.75
CA ASP A 119 -1.14 -17.70 -15.79
C ASP A 119 -0.97 -19.13 -15.28
N ALA A 120 -0.63 -19.30 -13.99
CA ALA A 120 -0.48 -20.64 -13.40
C ALA A 120 -1.74 -21.47 -13.57
N THR A 121 -1.57 -22.74 -13.97
CA THR A 121 -2.68 -23.67 -14.14
C THR A 121 -3.30 -24.06 -12.80
N ILE A 122 -4.57 -24.43 -12.81
CA ILE A 122 -5.26 -24.91 -11.60
C ILE A 122 -4.58 -26.17 -11.02
N ALA A 123 -4.02 -27.02 -11.85
CA ALA A 123 -3.27 -28.20 -11.37
C ALA A 123 -2.03 -27.81 -10.57
N GLN A 124 -1.28 -26.81 -11.04
CA GLN A 124 -0.13 -26.25 -10.32
C GLN A 124 -0.55 -25.63 -8.98
N LEU A 125 -1.62 -24.81 -8.99
CA LEU A 125 -2.15 -24.18 -7.77
C LEU A 125 -2.64 -25.22 -6.75
N LYS A 126 -3.36 -26.27 -7.18
CA LYS A 126 -3.78 -27.37 -6.30
C LYS A 126 -2.59 -28.06 -5.62
N THR A 127 -1.54 -28.34 -6.40
CA THR A 127 -0.32 -28.96 -5.88
C THR A 127 0.39 -28.03 -4.88
N ALA A 128 0.57 -26.76 -5.23
CA ALA A 128 1.27 -25.79 -4.40
C ALA A 128 0.52 -25.49 -3.10
N LEU A 129 -0.80 -25.37 -3.15
CA LEU A 129 -1.65 -25.05 -2.02
C LEU A 129 -1.98 -26.28 -1.16
N ASN A 130 -1.72 -27.48 -1.65
CA ASN A 130 -1.79 -28.77 -0.91
C ASN A 130 -3.02 -28.87 0.01
N ASN A 131 -4.23 -28.67 -0.53
CA ASN A 131 -5.51 -28.75 0.20
C ASN A 131 -5.61 -27.86 1.44
N LYS A 132 -4.91 -26.71 1.46
CA LYS A 132 -5.06 -25.74 2.54
C LYS A 132 -6.52 -25.24 2.61
N ARG A 133 -7.03 -25.16 3.84
CA ARG A 133 -8.44 -24.82 4.07
C ARG A 133 -8.72 -23.32 3.89
N HIS A 134 -7.81 -22.48 4.32
CA HIS A 134 -7.95 -21.03 4.22
C HIS A 134 -6.67 -20.42 3.64
N ILE A 135 -6.81 -19.68 2.56
CA ILE A 135 -5.72 -19.09 1.81
C ILE A 135 -5.96 -17.58 1.68
N ILE A 136 -4.97 -16.82 2.06
CA ILE A 136 -4.96 -15.37 1.87
C ILE A 136 -4.21 -15.07 0.57
N VAL A 137 -4.87 -14.47 -0.38
CA VAL A 137 -4.29 -14.11 -1.68
C VAL A 137 -3.81 -12.66 -1.65
N VAL A 138 -2.55 -12.45 -1.98
CA VAL A 138 -1.89 -11.15 -2.02
C VAL A 138 -1.39 -10.91 -3.44
N PRO A 139 -2.12 -10.19 -4.30
CA PRO A 139 -1.62 -9.81 -5.61
C PRO A 139 -0.55 -8.72 -5.49
N ASP A 140 0.37 -8.65 -6.44
CA ASP A 140 1.44 -7.65 -6.50
C ASP A 140 1.09 -6.42 -7.35
N ALA A 141 -0.17 -6.29 -7.78
CA ALA A 141 -0.66 -5.15 -8.54
C ALA A 141 -1.79 -4.41 -7.81
N SER A 142 -1.62 -3.11 -7.65
CA SER A 142 -2.65 -2.21 -7.13
C SER A 142 -3.50 -1.56 -8.24
N ASP A 143 -3.07 -1.67 -9.48
CA ASP A 143 -3.79 -1.11 -10.63
C ASP A 143 -5.13 -1.83 -10.84
N VAL A 144 -6.19 -1.05 -11.02
CA VAL A 144 -7.54 -1.55 -11.23
C VAL A 144 -7.64 -2.45 -12.48
N SER A 145 -6.80 -2.22 -13.48
CA SER A 145 -6.79 -3.04 -14.70
C SER A 145 -6.31 -4.48 -14.48
N ALA A 146 -5.63 -4.77 -13.36
CA ALA A 146 -5.24 -6.11 -12.96
C ALA A 146 -6.37 -6.87 -12.24
N LEU A 147 -7.35 -6.16 -11.67
CA LEU A 147 -8.43 -6.75 -10.87
C LEU A 147 -9.18 -7.84 -11.60
N GLN A 148 -9.48 -7.63 -12.88
CA GLN A 148 -10.28 -8.58 -13.66
C GLN A 148 -9.56 -9.94 -13.78
N ASN A 149 -8.24 -9.93 -13.99
CA ASN A 149 -7.44 -11.15 -14.03
C ASN A 149 -7.37 -11.82 -12.65
N VAL A 150 -7.20 -11.03 -11.59
CA VAL A 150 -7.19 -11.53 -10.21
C VAL A 150 -8.51 -12.21 -9.89
N PHE A 151 -9.66 -11.57 -10.15
CA PHE A 151 -10.98 -12.15 -9.89
C PHE A 151 -11.26 -13.39 -10.74
N SER A 152 -10.88 -13.39 -12.03
CA SER A 152 -10.98 -14.57 -12.87
C SER A 152 -10.21 -15.74 -12.29
N LYS A 153 -8.96 -15.52 -11.87
CA LYS A 153 -8.12 -16.55 -11.25
C LYS A 153 -8.72 -17.07 -9.94
N LEU A 154 -9.22 -16.19 -9.08
CA LEU A 154 -9.88 -16.59 -7.84
C LEU A 154 -11.17 -17.39 -8.08
N SER A 155 -11.93 -17.05 -9.12
CA SER A 155 -13.12 -17.82 -9.53
C SER A 155 -12.73 -19.23 -9.98
N GLU A 156 -11.70 -19.39 -10.81
CA GLU A 156 -11.17 -20.69 -11.23
C GLU A 156 -10.73 -21.53 -10.02
N VAL A 157 -10.00 -20.92 -9.08
CA VAL A 157 -9.55 -21.59 -7.85
C VAL A 157 -10.73 -22.02 -7.00
N ARG A 158 -11.74 -21.18 -6.82
CA ARG A 158 -12.94 -21.48 -6.04
C ARG A 158 -13.74 -22.65 -6.63
N GLN A 159 -13.92 -22.66 -7.95
CA GLN A 159 -14.59 -23.76 -8.65
C GLN A 159 -13.83 -25.08 -8.50
N ALA A 160 -12.52 -25.03 -8.61
CA ALA A 160 -11.66 -26.21 -8.56
C ALA A 160 -11.39 -26.73 -7.15
N MET A 161 -11.49 -25.87 -6.15
CA MET A 161 -11.25 -26.18 -4.72
C MET A 161 -12.38 -25.63 -3.82
N PRO A 162 -13.62 -26.17 -3.94
CA PRO A 162 -14.80 -25.61 -3.29
C PRO A 162 -14.80 -25.68 -1.75
N LYS A 163 -13.87 -26.43 -1.17
CA LYS A 163 -13.68 -26.52 0.29
C LYS A 163 -12.65 -25.54 0.83
N THR A 164 -12.00 -24.75 -0.06
CA THR A 164 -10.98 -23.76 0.30
C THR A 164 -11.65 -22.41 0.44
N GLU A 165 -11.48 -21.79 1.59
CA GLU A 165 -11.87 -20.41 1.85
C GLU A 165 -10.77 -19.49 1.30
N LEU A 166 -11.17 -18.47 0.54
CA LEU A 166 -10.27 -17.48 -0.04
C LEU A 166 -10.58 -16.11 0.56
N SER A 167 -9.55 -15.43 1.06
CA SER A 167 -9.61 -14.01 1.36
C SER A 167 -8.59 -13.26 0.49
N LEU A 168 -8.96 -12.09 0.01
CA LEU A 168 -8.14 -11.28 -0.89
C LEU A 168 -7.61 -10.05 -0.14
N ILE A 169 -6.34 -9.75 -0.33
CA ILE A 169 -5.78 -8.48 0.11
C ILE A 169 -5.84 -7.48 -1.04
N GLY A 170 -6.51 -6.39 -0.79
CA GLY A 170 -6.69 -5.30 -1.75
C GLY A 170 -5.90 -4.05 -1.39
N TYR A 171 -5.88 -3.12 -2.31
CA TYR A 171 -5.18 -1.85 -2.18
C TYR A 171 -6.17 -0.68 -2.15
N SER A 172 -5.78 0.43 -1.51
CA SER A 172 -6.63 1.62 -1.36
C SER A 172 -7.10 2.20 -2.71
N SER A 173 -6.32 2.03 -3.78
CA SER A 173 -6.70 2.42 -5.15
C SER A 173 -7.98 1.72 -5.64
N TRP A 174 -8.30 0.52 -5.12
CA TRP A 174 -9.47 -0.24 -5.51
C TRP A 174 -10.78 0.35 -4.95
N LEU A 175 -10.70 1.10 -3.86
CA LEU A 175 -11.86 1.79 -3.29
C LEU A 175 -12.47 2.80 -4.26
N ASN A 176 -11.67 3.37 -5.16
CA ASN A 176 -12.16 4.29 -6.19
C ASN A 176 -13.02 3.61 -7.28
N GLN A 177 -13.09 2.29 -7.27
CA GLN A 177 -13.85 1.46 -8.21
C GLN A 177 -14.80 0.50 -7.48
N SER A 178 -15.09 0.76 -6.21
CA SER A 178 -15.96 -0.08 -5.39
C SER A 178 -17.30 -0.34 -6.06
N ASP A 179 -17.95 0.69 -6.58
CA ASP A 179 -19.25 0.59 -7.25
C ASP A 179 -19.29 -0.45 -8.39
N ARG A 180 -18.16 -0.60 -9.08
CA ARG A 180 -18.07 -1.52 -10.21
C ARG A 180 -17.77 -2.96 -9.79
N TYR A 181 -17.00 -3.14 -8.71
CA TYR A 181 -16.45 -4.44 -8.31
C TYR A 181 -16.91 -4.87 -6.92
N GLU A 182 -17.91 -4.20 -6.34
CA GLU A 182 -18.39 -4.48 -4.98
C GLU A 182 -18.74 -5.96 -4.78
N GLY A 183 -19.45 -6.56 -5.73
CA GLY A 183 -19.84 -7.97 -5.68
C GLY A 183 -18.63 -8.91 -5.63
N GLU A 184 -17.62 -8.68 -6.47
CA GLU A 184 -16.40 -9.47 -6.49
C GLU A 184 -15.53 -9.25 -5.26
N LEU A 185 -15.42 -8.01 -4.78
CA LEU A 185 -14.68 -7.70 -3.55
C LEU A 185 -15.31 -8.39 -2.36
N PHE A 186 -16.63 -8.34 -2.24
CA PHE A 186 -17.37 -9.02 -1.18
C PHE A 186 -17.27 -10.55 -1.29
N LEU A 187 -17.47 -11.10 -2.49
CA LEU A 187 -17.38 -12.54 -2.75
C LEU A 187 -16.01 -13.12 -2.40
N ASN A 188 -14.95 -12.33 -2.51
CA ASN A 188 -13.57 -12.73 -2.23
C ASN A 188 -13.11 -12.37 -0.81
N ASP A 189 -14.02 -12.01 0.10
CA ASP A 189 -13.68 -11.61 1.48
C ASP A 189 -12.49 -10.67 1.49
N THR A 190 -12.64 -9.51 0.81
CA THR A 190 -11.51 -8.62 0.51
C THR A 190 -11.22 -7.69 1.68
N TYR A 191 -9.97 -7.68 2.10
CA TYR A 191 -9.43 -6.78 3.13
C TYR A 191 -8.56 -5.72 2.47
N ILE A 192 -8.91 -4.44 2.67
CA ILE A 192 -8.15 -3.31 2.14
C ILE A 192 -7.51 -2.56 3.30
N PHE A 193 -6.19 -2.49 3.31
CA PHE A 193 -5.46 -1.66 4.25
C PHE A 193 -5.36 -0.24 3.68
N THR A 194 -5.89 0.72 4.41
CA THR A 194 -5.86 2.12 4.02
C THR A 194 -5.31 2.99 5.16
N PRO A 195 -4.48 4.00 4.86
CA PRO A 195 -4.02 4.97 5.85
C PRO A 195 -5.11 5.95 6.26
N SER A 196 -6.19 6.02 5.50
CA SER A 196 -7.32 6.91 5.73
C SER A 196 -8.50 6.13 6.31
N TYR A 197 -9.18 6.73 7.29
CA TYR A 197 -10.48 6.22 7.72
C TYR A 197 -11.47 6.34 6.55
N TYR A 198 -12.05 5.22 6.17
CA TYR A 198 -13.10 5.16 5.16
C TYR A 198 -14.42 4.82 5.88
N GLU A 199 -15.38 5.72 5.79
CA GLU A 199 -16.75 5.47 6.21
C GLU A 199 -17.55 5.15 4.94
N PRO A 200 -18.08 3.92 4.80
CA PRO A 200 -18.84 3.51 3.62
C PRO A 200 -20.17 4.26 3.48
#